data_d4bc04c892111c0930686e6abd8c83cb
#
_entry.id   d4bc04c892111c0930686e6abd8c83cb
#
_cell.length_a   1.000
_cell.length_b   1.000
_cell.length_c   1.000
_cell.angle_alpha   90.00
_cell.angle_beta   90.00
_cell.angle_gamma   90.00
#
_symmetry.space_group_name_H-M   'P 1'
#
loop_
_entity.id
_entity.type
_entity.pdbx_description
1 polymer ?
#
loop_
_entity_poly.entity_id
_entity_poly.type
_entity_poly.pdbx_seq_one_letter_code
_entity_poly.pdbx_strand_id
1 'polypeptide(L)'
;MKKILAMALALVLALSMSAVAFAENKTVKVGVVTDVGGVNDKSFNQTSWEGLQALQAEDPSFEVKYLESKTDADYQTNINTFIDEGTDLIICVGYMLADATRDAATANPDQKFAIIDDSSIDLPNVACLMFAQEQASYLVGLVAGSVTESKTVGYVQGMVSDSMNLFGIGFISGVLAACPDAQVLQYNANNFGDIAGGSAAAKDMITNGADVIYHAAGGTGIGVINTCNDEGIWAIGVDTDQSPLAPDHVITSAMKRVDTASQDISKAVKDGTFQGGVHMYDLSNGGVDLAPTRTHIPEDVLKKVEEAKAAIIAGTVTVPTTVAECPAFTLAG
;
A
#
# COMPACT_ATOMS: atom_id res chain seq x y z
N MET A 1 -32.59 23.14 -57.81
CA MET A 1 -31.74 22.00 -57.44
C MET A 1 -30.53 22.40 -56.61
N LYS A 2 -29.65 23.35 -57.06
CA LYS A 2 -28.45 23.76 -56.26
C LYS A 2 -28.77 24.35 -54.88
N LYS A 3 -29.89 25.09 -54.70
CA LYS A 3 -30.28 25.67 -53.41
C LYS A 3 -30.86 24.64 -52.41
N ILE A 4 -31.50 23.59 -52.91
CA ILE A 4 -32.05 22.50 -52.10
C ILE A 4 -30.89 21.60 -51.60
N LEU A 5 -29.88 21.38 -52.47
CA LEU A 5 -28.69 20.60 -52.13
C LEU A 5 -27.83 21.31 -51.07
N ALA A 6 -27.72 22.65 -51.15
CA ALA A 6 -26.99 23.45 -50.14
C ALA A 6 -27.72 23.48 -48.80
N MET A 7 -29.05 23.52 -48.74
CA MET A 7 -29.82 23.42 -47.50
C MET A 7 -29.75 22.02 -46.90
N ALA A 8 -29.77 20.96 -47.69
CA ALA A 8 -29.59 19.59 -47.19
C ALA A 8 -28.19 19.36 -46.60
N LEU A 9 -27.13 19.91 -47.26
CA LEU A 9 -25.77 19.82 -46.75
C LEU A 9 -25.56 20.63 -45.45
N ALA A 10 -26.18 21.80 -45.34
CA ALA A 10 -26.16 22.61 -44.13
C ALA A 10 -26.90 21.93 -42.96
N LEU A 11 -27.99 21.22 -43.25
CA LEU A 11 -28.74 20.49 -42.22
C LEU A 11 -27.96 19.25 -41.71
N VAL A 12 -27.24 18.55 -42.60
CA VAL A 12 -26.37 17.41 -42.24
C VAL A 12 -25.17 17.89 -41.44
N LEU A 13 -24.57 19.03 -41.78
CA LEU A 13 -23.48 19.64 -41.00
C LEU A 13 -23.97 20.14 -39.64
N ALA A 14 -25.16 20.72 -39.55
CA ALA A 14 -25.74 21.13 -38.28
C ALA A 14 -26.11 19.95 -37.36
N LEU A 15 -26.57 18.82 -37.93
CA LEU A 15 -26.79 17.57 -37.19
C LEU A 15 -25.49 16.86 -36.78
N SER A 16 -24.42 16.99 -37.56
CA SER A 16 -23.11 16.44 -37.19
C SER A 16 -22.38 17.29 -36.13
N MET A 17 -22.68 18.58 -36.02
CA MET A 17 -22.14 19.47 -34.98
C MET A 17 -22.92 19.37 -33.67
N SER A 18 -24.16 18.90 -33.66
CA SER A 18 -24.92 18.64 -32.42
C SER A 18 -24.65 17.28 -31.80
N ALA A 19 -23.85 16.42 -32.45
CA ALA A 19 -23.37 15.16 -31.89
C ALA A 19 -22.01 15.29 -31.18
N VAL A 20 -21.48 16.50 -30.99
CA VAL A 20 -20.64 16.78 -29.82
C VAL A 20 -21.60 16.87 -28.62
N ALA A 21 -22.22 15.72 -28.31
CA ALA A 21 -22.92 15.54 -27.07
C ALA A 21 -21.98 16.04 -25.97
N PHE A 22 -22.47 16.94 -25.14
CA PHE A 22 -22.01 17.07 -23.79
C PHE A 22 -21.93 15.63 -23.26
N ALA A 23 -20.73 15.05 -23.25
CA ALA A 23 -20.46 14.01 -22.30
C ALA A 23 -20.70 14.72 -20.97
N GLU A 24 -21.88 14.53 -20.37
CA GLU A 24 -22.07 14.85 -18.97
C GLU A 24 -20.84 14.27 -18.31
N ASN A 25 -20.02 15.13 -17.71
CA ASN A 25 -18.92 14.69 -16.88
C ASN A 25 -19.57 13.92 -15.72
N LYS A 26 -19.83 12.62 -15.96
CA LYS A 26 -20.45 11.76 -14.97
C LYS A 26 -19.48 11.77 -13.78
N THR A 27 -19.97 12.26 -12.65
CA THR A 27 -19.24 12.15 -11.39
C THR A 27 -19.07 10.68 -11.05
N VAL A 28 -17.84 10.28 -10.77
CA VAL A 28 -17.50 8.92 -10.29
C VAL A 28 -17.34 8.98 -8.77
N LYS A 29 -18.21 8.27 -8.08
CA LYS A 29 -18.19 8.17 -6.62
C LYS A 29 -17.32 7.00 -6.19
N VAL A 30 -16.32 7.28 -5.35
CA VAL A 30 -15.40 6.27 -4.81
C VAL A 30 -15.50 6.28 -3.28
N GLY A 31 -15.83 5.13 -2.72
CA GLY A 31 -15.90 4.90 -1.28
C GLY A 31 -14.69 4.09 -0.78
N VAL A 32 -14.10 4.50 0.32
CA VAL A 32 -13.04 3.75 1.01
C VAL A 32 -13.56 3.21 2.32
N VAL A 33 -13.41 1.91 2.55
CA VAL A 33 -13.65 1.29 3.85
C VAL A 33 -12.29 0.91 4.44
N THR A 34 -11.93 1.52 5.58
CA THR A 34 -10.66 1.20 6.24
C THR A 34 -10.76 -0.10 7.04
N ASP A 35 -9.62 -0.73 7.29
CA ASP A 35 -9.53 -1.73 8.34
C ASP A 35 -9.54 -1.06 9.74
N VAL A 36 -9.31 -1.85 10.80
CA VAL A 36 -9.32 -1.39 12.19
C VAL A 36 -8.17 -0.44 12.55
N GLY A 37 -7.18 -0.25 11.68
CA GLY A 37 -6.09 0.71 11.83
C GLY A 37 -6.57 2.16 11.71
N GLY A 38 -7.67 2.38 10.96
CA GLY A 38 -8.28 3.70 10.73
C GLY A 38 -7.49 4.61 9.81
N VAL A 39 -8.13 5.69 9.35
CA VAL A 39 -7.59 6.58 8.30
C VAL A 39 -6.38 7.43 8.73
N ASN A 40 -6.10 7.51 10.04
CA ASN A 40 -5.01 8.33 10.59
C ASN A 40 -3.79 7.51 11.02
N ASP A 41 -3.58 6.34 10.43
CA ASP A 41 -2.50 5.41 10.78
C ASP A 41 -1.09 5.87 10.35
N LYS A 42 -0.99 6.99 9.62
CA LYS A 42 0.24 7.52 9.00
C LYS A 42 0.93 6.52 8.06
N SER A 43 0.18 5.58 7.53
CA SER A 43 0.64 4.42 6.78
C SER A 43 -0.41 3.97 5.76
N PHE A 44 -0.86 2.74 5.82
CA PHE A 44 -1.62 1.97 4.85
C PHE A 44 -2.99 2.60 4.48
N ASN A 45 -3.86 2.80 5.48
CA ASN A 45 -5.20 3.38 5.24
C ASN A 45 -5.12 4.84 4.82
N GLN A 46 -4.25 5.62 5.50
CA GLN A 46 -4.05 7.03 5.16
C GLN A 46 -3.53 7.19 3.74
N THR A 47 -2.60 6.35 3.31
CA THR A 47 -2.02 6.40 1.95
C THR A 47 -3.09 6.19 0.87
N SER A 48 -4.01 5.22 1.04
CA SER A 48 -5.14 5.04 0.12
C SER A 48 -6.03 6.29 0.06
N TRP A 49 -6.38 6.83 1.21
CA TRP A 49 -7.24 8.01 1.32
C TRP A 49 -6.60 9.26 0.71
N GLU A 50 -5.35 9.56 1.04
CA GLU A 50 -4.62 10.72 0.49
C GLU A 50 -4.44 10.61 -1.03
N GLY A 51 -4.22 9.40 -1.55
CA GLY A 51 -4.17 9.15 -2.99
C GLY A 51 -5.47 9.54 -3.68
N LEU A 52 -6.62 9.19 -3.11
CA LEU A 52 -7.92 9.55 -3.67
C LEU A 52 -8.25 11.04 -3.50
N GLN A 53 -7.85 11.67 -2.41
CA GLN A 53 -7.97 13.12 -2.24
C GLN A 53 -7.15 13.87 -3.30
N ALA A 54 -5.94 13.41 -3.58
CA ALA A 54 -5.10 13.97 -4.64
C ALA A 54 -5.76 13.78 -6.02
N LEU A 55 -6.33 12.60 -6.30
CA LEU A 55 -7.09 12.34 -7.53
C LEU A 55 -8.28 13.28 -7.69
N GLN A 56 -9.07 13.48 -6.63
CA GLN A 56 -10.20 14.43 -6.67
C GLN A 56 -9.75 15.87 -6.86
N ALA A 57 -8.61 16.27 -6.30
CA ALA A 57 -8.05 17.61 -6.47
C ALA A 57 -7.56 17.82 -7.92
N GLU A 58 -6.99 16.80 -8.55
CA GLU A 58 -6.54 16.82 -9.96
C GLU A 58 -7.73 16.76 -10.92
N ASP A 59 -8.71 15.93 -10.62
CA ASP A 59 -9.89 15.71 -11.45
C ASP A 59 -11.19 15.79 -10.62
N PRO A 60 -11.85 16.96 -10.62
CA PRO A 60 -13.08 17.18 -9.85
C PRO A 60 -14.30 16.36 -10.28
N SER A 61 -14.19 15.52 -11.31
CA SER A 61 -15.22 14.54 -11.64
C SER A 61 -15.25 13.34 -10.69
N PHE A 62 -14.26 13.20 -9.80
CA PHE A 62 -14.30 12.21 -8.72
C PHE A 62 -14.90 12.84 -7.45
N GLU A 63 -15.79 12.10 -6.80
CA GLU A 63 -16.27 12.36 -5.44
C GLU A 63 -15.79 11.24 -4.54
N VAL A 64 -14.94 11.54 -3.55
CA VAL A 64 -14.33 10.53 -2.69
C VAL A 64 -14.83 10.66 -1.25
N LYS A 65 -15.09 9.53 -0.60
CA LYS A 65 -15.50 9.43 0.80
C LYS A 65 -14.82 8.26 1.47
N TYR A 66 -14.68 8.29 2.80
CA TYR A 66 -14.26 7.12 3.56
C TYR A 66 -15.21 6.84 4.73
N LEU A 67 -15.24 5.58 5.15
CA LEU A 67 -15.85 5.11 6.38
C LEU A 67 -14.80 4.32 7.17
N GLU A 68 -14.60 4.68 8.42
CA GLU A 68 -13.69 3.96 9.31
C GLU A 68 -14.40 2.78 9.96
N SER A 69 -13.69 1.66 10.05
CA SER A 69 -14.11 0.52 10.83
C SER A 69 -13.35 0.50 12.17
N LYS A 70 -14.07 0.31 13.26
CA LYS A 70 -13.48 0.20 14.60
C LYS A 70 -13.33 -1.26 15.02
N THR A 71 -14.15 -2.11 14.44
CA THR A 71 -14.14 -3.56 14.64
C THR A 71 -14.49 -4.26 13.32
N ASP A 72 -14.21 -5.55 13.21
CA ASP A 72 -14.54 -6.37 12.04
C ASP A 72 -16.05 -6.37 11.75
N ALA A 73 -16.89 -6.19 12.78
CA ALA A 73 -18.33 -6.10 12.63
C ALA A 73 -18.81 -4.87 11.83
N ASP A 74 -17.97 -3.84 11.71
CA ASP A 74 -18.29 -2.62 10.98
C ASP A 74 -18.11 -2.79 9.46
N TYR A 75 -17.26 -3.74 9.00
CA TYR A 75 -16.90 -3.90 7.59
C TYR A 75 -18.13 -4.04 6.69
N GLN A 76 -18.99 -5.00 6.97
CA GLN A 76 -20.19 -5.23 6.18
C GLN A 76 -21.13 -4.02 6.19
N THR A 77 -21.29 -3.36 7.35
CA THR A 77 -22.15 -2.19 7.50
C THR A 77 -21.64 -1.02 6.68
N ASN A 78 -20.33 -0.77 6.71
CA ASN A 78 -19.69 0.32 5.96
C ASN A 78 -19.76 0.07 4.44
N ILE A 79 -19.52 -1.17 3.99
CA ILE A 79 -19.67 -1.55 2.58
C ILE A 79 -21.11 -1.34 2.11
N ASN A 80 -22.11 -1.83 2.87
CA ASN A 80 -23.50 -1.68 2.53
C ASN A 80 -23.94 -0.21 2.47
N THR A 81 -23.42 0.65 3.36
CA THR A 81 -23.68 2.09 3.34
C THR A 81 -23.26 2.71 1.99
N PHE A 82 -22.09 2.36 1.46
CA PHE A 82 -21.64 2.85 0.15
C PHE A 82 -22.48 2.28 -1.01
N ILE A 83 -22.91 1.03 -0.92
CA ILE A 83 -23.84 0.44 -1.92
C ILE A 83 -25.15 1.22 -1.94
N ASP A 84 -25.74 1.50 -0.77
CA ASP A 84 -27.00 2.23 -0.62
C ASP A 84 -26.87 3.70 -1.10
N GLU A 85 -25.69 4.33 -0.96
CA GLU A 85 -25.39 5.67 -1.49
C GLU A 85 -25.18 5.69 -3.01
N GLY A 86 -25.16 4.53 -3.67
CA GLY A 86 -24.93 4.41 -5.11
C GLY A 86 -23.51 4.82 -5.50
N THR A 87 -22.53 4.36 -4.75
CA THR A 87 -21.08 4.54 -5.01
C THR A 87 -20.68 3.71 -6.23
N ASP A 88 -19.89 4.26 -7.17
CA ASP A 88 -19.47 3.55 -8.40
C ASP A 88 -18.35 2.53 -8.15
N LEU A 89 -17.48 2.79 -7.17
CA LEU A 89 -16.40 1.89 -6.73
C LEU A 89 -16.26 1.92 -5.22
N ILE A 90 -16.17 0.74 -4.60
CA ILE A 90 -15.88 0.60 -3.16
C ILE A 90 -14.51 -0.05 -3.02
N ILE A 91 -13.56 0.66 -2.38
CA ILE A 91 -12.20 0.17 -2.10
C ILE A 91 -12.16 -0.29 -0.64
N CYS A 92 -11.94 -1.59 -0.44
CA CYS A 92 -11.79 -2.24 0.85
C CYS A 92 -10.30 -2.34 1.18
N VAL A 93 -9.84 -1.60 2.19
CA VAL A 93 -8.41 -1.45 2.48
C VAL A 93 -7.97 -2.51 3.48
N GLY A 94 -7.37 -3.59 2.96
CA GLY A 94 -6.76 -4.65 3.75
C GLY A 94 -7.49 -6.00 3.67
N TYR A 95 -6.70 -7.07 3.81
CA TYR A 95 -7.17 -8.46 3.74
C TYR A 95 -8.23 -8.83 4.79
N MET A 96 -8.30 -8.08 5.90
CA MET A 96 -9.31 -8.30 6.94
C MET A 96 -10.74 -8.09 6.45
N LEU A 97 -10.92 -7.33 5.35
CA LEU A 97 -12.21 -7.07 4.73
C LEU A 97 -12.61 -8.15 3.70
N ALA A 98 -11.81 -9.21 3.49
CA ALA A 98 -11.99 -10.17 2.40
C ALA A 98 -13.38 -10.83 2.42
N ASP A 99 -13.82 -11.35 3.56
CA ASP A 99 -15.11 -12.03 3.66
C ASP A 99 -16.27 -11.05 3.43
N ALA A 100 -16.23 -9.86 4.05
CA ALA A 100 -17.26 -8.85 3.86
C ALA A 100 -17.33 -8.35 2.40
N THR A 101 -16.16 -8.18 1.75
CA THR A 101 -16.08 -7.81 0.33
C THR A 101 -16.64 -8.90 -0.57
N ARG A 102 -16.29 -10.17 -0.32
CA ARG A 102 -16.80 -11.32 -1.09
C ARG A 102 -18.31 -11.42 -1.00
N ASP A 103 -18.87 -11.33 0.22
CA ASP A 103 -20.30 -11.42 0.46
C ASP A 103 -21.04 -10.27 -0.23
N ALA A 104 -20.57 -9.04 -0.09
CA ALA A 104 -21.16 -7.87 -0.72
C ALA A 104 -21.07 -7.95 -2.27
N ALA A 105 -19.93 -8.36 -2.82
CA ALA A 105 -19.73 -8.47 -4.26
C ALA A 105 -20.60 -9.58 -4.88
N THR A 106 -20.78 -10.68 -4.17
CA THR A 106 -21.65 -11.79 -4.60
C THR A 106 -23.12 -11.36 -4.63
N ALA A 107 -23.54 -10.59 -3.63
CA ALA A 107 -24.92 -10.09 -3.54
C ALA A 107 -25.22 -8.96 -4.55
N ASN A 108 -24.18 -8.24 -5.01
CA ASN A 108 -24.28 -7.06 -5.87
C ASN A 108 -23.37 -7.18 -7.10
N PRO A 109 -23.70 -8.02 -8.09
CA PRO A 109 -22.79 -8.33 -9.21
C PRO A 109 -22.50 -7.14 -10.13
N ASP A 110 -23.33 -6.11 -10.14
CA ASP A 110 -23.15 -4.89 -10.95
C ASP A 110 -22.30 -3.83 -10.22
N GLN A 111 -22.13 -3.94 -8.88
CA GLN A 111 -21.30 -3.06 -8.08
C GLN A 111 -19.82 -3.43 -8.25
N LYS A 112 -18.95 -2.42 -8.43
CA LYS A 112 -17.50 -2.62 -8.53
C LYS A 112 -16.84 -2.49 -7.16
N PHE A 113 -15.94 -3.41 -6.89
CA PHE A 113 -15.13 -3.45 -5.67
C PHE A 113 -13.65 -3.52 -6.03
N ALA A 114 -12.83 -2.97 -5.15
CA ALA A 114 -11.42 -3.29 -5.09
C ALA A 114 -11.07 -3.72 -3.66
N ILE A 115 -10.20 -4.71 -3.52
CA ILE A 115 -9.65 -5.11 -2.23
C ILE A 115 -8.13 -5.03 -2.28
N ILE A 116 -7.51 -4.54 -1.21
CA ILE A 116 -6.06 -4.42 -1.09
C ILE A 116 -5.55 -5.58 -0.22
N ASP A 117 -4.45 -6.22 -0.68
CA ASP A 117 -3.75 -7.30 0.02
C ASP A 117 -4.51 -8.62 0.17
N ASP A 118 -5.53 -8.85 -0.64
CA ASP A 118 -6.20 -10.14 -0.73
C ASP A 118 -6.45 -10.53 -2.18
N SER A 119 -6.15 -11.78 -2.53
CA SER A 119 -6.37 -12.37 -3.86
C SER A 119 -7.29 -13.58 -3.83
N SER A 120 -7.99 -13.82 -2.72
CA SER A 120 -8.85 -14.99 -2.54
C SER A 120 -10.23 -14.85 -3.20
N ILE A 121 -10.56 -13.67 -3.74
CA ILE A 121 -11.86 -13.36 -4.33
C ILE A 121 -11.78 -13.45 -5.85
N ASP A 122 -12.35 -14.51 -6.42
CA ASP A 122 -12.43 -14.72 -7.88
C ASP A 122 -13.83 -14.34 -8.39
N LEU A 123 -14.10 -13.04 -8.46
CA LEU A 123 -15.35 -12.47 -8.96
C LEU A 123 -15.05 -11.38 -10.00
N PRO A 124 -15.82 -11.30 -11.10
CA PRO A 124 -15.54 -10.35 -12.20
C PRO A 124 -15.71 -8.88 -11.80
N ASN A 125 -16.41 -8.59 -10.71
CA ASN A 125 -16.65 -7.25 -10.17
C ASN A 125 -15.72 -6.88 -9.00
N VAL A 126 -14.67 -7.69 -8.71
CA VAL A 126 -13.69 -7.43 -7.66
C VAL A 126 -12.29 -7.36 -8.26
N ALA A 127 -11.62 -6.23 -8.12
CA ALA A 127 -10.19 -6.06 -8.41
C ALA A 127 -9.37 -6.31 -7.14
N CYS A 128 -8.48 -7.30 -7.17
CA CYS A 128 -7.58 -7.65 -6.07
C CYS A 128 -6.24 -6.94 -6.29
N LEU A 129 -5.96 -5.88 -5.51
CA LEU A 129 -4.77 -5.06 -5.65
C LEU A 129 -3.67 -5.63 -4.75
N MET A 130 -2.74 -6.35 -5.36
CA MET A 130 -1.65 -7.07 -4.68
C MET A 130 -0.32 -6.36 -4.88
N PHE A 131 0.56 -6.47 -3.89
CA PHE A 131 1.87 -5.80 -3.90
C PHE A 131 2.99 -6.79 -3.64
N ALA A 132 4.13 -6.58 -4.30
CA ALA A 132 5.37 -7.30 -4.01
C ALA A 132 6.15 -6.58 -2.91
N GLN A 133 5.54 -6.45 -1.72
CA GLN A 133 6.12 -5.74 -0.58
C GLN A 133 7.43 -6.34 -0.07
N GLU A 134 7.67 -7.62 -0.32
CA GLU A 134 8.95 -8.27 -0.02
C GLU A 134 10.11 -7.63 -0.80
N GLN A 135 9.85 -7.10 -2.00
CA GLN A 135 10.88 -6.47 -2.82
C GLN A 135 11.34 -5.15 -2.18
N ALA A 136 10.42 -4.25 -1.80
CA ALA A 136 10.78 -3.02 -1.09
C ALA A 136 11.40 -3.30 0.28
N SER A 137 10.86 -4.30 1.00
CA SER A 137 11.40 -4.72 2.29
C SER A 137 12.81 -5.28 2.18
N TYR A 138 13.12 -5.99 1.09
CA TYR A 138 14.49 -6.43 0.81
C TYR A 138 15.45 -5.23 0.63
N LEU A 139 15.01 -4.20 -0.12
CA LEU A 139 15.83 -3.00 -0.31
C LEU A 139 16.13 -2.27 1.01
N VAL A 140 15.12 -2.09 1.86
CA VAL A 140 15.35 -1.47 3.19
C VAL A 140 16.10 -2.39 4.13
N GLY A 141 16.01 -3.71 3.95
CA GLY A 141 16.83 -4.71 4.64
C GLY A 141 18.31 -4.58 4.28
N LEU A 142 18.62 -4.35 2.99
CA LEU A 142 20.00 -4.04 2.56
C LEU A 142 20.52 -2.77 3.22
N VAL A 143 19.69 -1.73 3.35
CA VAL A 143 20.07 -0.50 4.07
C VAL A 143 20.37 -0.85 5.53
N ALA A 144 19.44 -1.49 6.25
CA ALA A 144 19.58 -1.83 7.66
C ALA A 144 20.85 -2.65 7.93
N GLY A 145 21.06 -3.73 7.15
CA GLY A 145 22.24 -4.58 7.29
C GLY A 145 23.57 -3.90 6.94
N SER A 146 23.53 -2.85 6.09
CA SER A 146 24.71 -2.09 5.72
C SER A 146 25.08 -1.00 6.74
N VAL A 147 24.10 -0.44 7.47
CA VAL A 147 24.32 0.69 8.40
C VAL A 147 24.36 0.25 9.87
N THR A 148 23.90 -0.95 10.21
CA THR A 148 23.99 -1.43 11.59
C THR A 148 25.44 -1.54 12.06
N GLU A 149 25.74 -0.97 13.22
CA GLU A 149 27.03 -1.07 13.89
C GLU A 149 27.05 -2.22 14.89
N SER A 150 25.90 -2.46 15.55
CA SER A 150 25.74 -3.52 16.54
C SER A 150 25.59 -4.93 15.95
N LYS A 151 25.28 -5.02 14.64
CA LYS A 151 24.83 -6.24 13.95
C LYS A 151 23.55 -6.82 14.53
N THR A 152 22.76 -6.02 15.22
CA THR A 152 21.46 -6.39 15.76
C THR A 152 20.42 -5.39 15.25
N VAL A 153 19.45 -5.88 14.51
CA VAL A 153 18.36 -5.06 13.98
C VAL A 153 17.01 -5.58 14.46
N GLY A 154 15.98 -4.73 14.43
CA GLY A 154 14.63 -5.10 14.85
C GLY A 154 13.66 -5.13 13.69
N TYR A 155 12.65 -6.01 13.78
CA TYR A 155 11.48 -6.03 12.91
C TYR A 155 10.20 -6.14 13.75
N VAL A 156 9.29 -5.18 13.56
CA VAL A 156 7.98 -5.18 14.25
C VAL A 156 6.88 -5.37 13.19
N GLN A 157 6.14 -6.47 13.30
CA GLN A 157 4.99 -6.81 12.46
C GLN A 157 3.68 -6.48 13.18
N GLY A 158 2.69 -5.95 12.45
CA GLY A 158 1.38 -5.61 13.03
C GLY A 158 0.55 -6.84 13.37
N MET A 159 0.35 -7.72 12.40
CA MET A 159 -0.45 -8.95 12.52
C MET A 159 0.21 -10.08 11.73
N VAL A 160 -0.15 -11.33 12.03
CA VAL A 160 0.29 -12.49 11.23
C VAL A 160 -0.70 -12.75 10.09
N SER A 161 -0.22 -12.74 8.86
CA SER A 161 -0.91 -13.22 7.65
C SER A 161 0.12 -13.46 6.56
N ASP A 162 -0.25 -14.16 5.50
CA ASP A 162 0.65 -14.40 4.36
C ASP A 162 1.14 -13.10 3.74
N SER A 163 0.25 -12.11 3.57
CA SER A 163 0.62 -10.78 3.07
C SER A 163 1.59 -10.05 4.02
N MET A 164 1.35 -10.09 5.32
CA MET A 164 2.23 -9.43 6.30
C MET A 164 3.59 -10.11 6.43
N ASN A 165 3.63 -11.45 6.30
CA ASN A 165 4.88 -12.21 6.36
C ASN A 165 5.87 -11.81 5.26
N LEU A 166 5.38 -11.37 4.07
CA LEU A 166 6.23 -10.91 2.97
C LEU A 166 7.14 -9.74 3.37
N PHE A 167 6.64 -8.81 4.20
CA PHE A 167 7.49 -7.71 4.70
C PHE A 167 8.69 -8.21 5.51
N GLY A 168 8.44 -9.11 6.47
CA GLY A 168 9.50 -9.66 7.31
C GLY A 168 10.48 -10.55 6.53
N ILE A 169 9.95 -11.39 5.65
CA ILE A 169 10.76 -12.27 4.78
C ILE A 169 11.70 -11.44 3.90
N GLY A 170 11.17 -10.42 3.22
CA GLY A 170 11.96 -9.52 2.39
C GLY A 170 13.01 -8.78 3.22
N PHE A 171 12.62 -8.16 4.34
CA PHE A 171 13.54 -7.42 5.22
C PHE A 171 14.69 -8.28 5.72
N ILE A 172 14.40 -9.42 6.32
CA ILE A 172 15.42 -10.32 6.88
C ILE A 172 16.36 -10.80 5.78
N SER A 173 15.82 -11.15 4.61
CA SER A 173 16.65 -11.58 3.47
C SER A 173 17.60 -10.46 3.01
N GLY A 174 17.14 -9.22 2.99
CA GLY A 174 17.98 -8.05 2.67
C GLY A 174 19.05 -7.78 3.73
N VAL A 175 18.68 -7.85 5.02
CA VAL A 175 19.64 -7.70 6.13
C VAL A 175 20.76 -8.72 6.04
N LEU A 176 20.41 -10.00 5.88
CA LEU A 176 21.39 -11.09 5.84
C LEU A 176 22.23 -11.07 4.55
N ALA A 177 21.71 -10.54 3.46
CA ALA A 177 22.48 -10.31 2.24
C ALA A 177 23.56 -9.23 2.43
N ALA A 178 23.29 -8.19 3.23
CA ALA A 178 24.25 -7.13 3.50
C ALA A 178 25.18 -7.46 4.69
N CYS A 179 24.65 -8.10 5.74
CA CYS A 179 25.35 -8.46 6.96
C CYS A 179 24.99 -9.91 7.36
N PRO A 180 25.70 -10.93 6.85
CA PRO A 180 25.36 -12.33 7.10
C PRO A 180 25.37 -12.76 8.57
N ASP A 181 26.11 -12.03 9.43
CA ASP A 181 26.22 -12.28 10.86
C ASP A 181 25.19 -11.50 11.70
N ALA A 182 24.30 -10.73 11.05
CA ALA A 182 23.33 -9.92 11.78
C ALA A 182 22.29 -10.78 12.49
N GLN A 183 21.94 -10.36 13.69
CA GLN A 183 20.78 -10.87 14.44
C GLN A 183 19.56 -9.99 14.11
N VAL A 184 18.43 -10.61 13.76
CA VAL A 184 17.17 -9.89 13.56
C VAL A 184 16.20 -10.25 14.69
N LEU A 185 15.97 -9.31 15.60
CA LEU A 185 14.94 -9.40 16.64
C LEU A 185 13.57 -9.20 15.99
N GLN A 186 12.61 -10.08 16.28
CA GLN A 186 11.30 -10.07 15.62
C GLN A 186 10.18 -10.01 16.66
N TYR A 187 9.19 -9.18 16.41
CA TYR A 187 8.03 -9.00 17.28
C TYR A 187 6.74 -8.87 16.47
N ASN A 188 5.70 -9.60 16.88
CA ASN A 188 4.36 -9.44 16.34
C ASN A 188 3.48 -8.70 17.36
N ALA A 189 3.00 -7.52 17.00
CA ALA A 189 2.20 -6.66 17.88
C ALA A 189 0.77 -7.17 18.07
N ASN A 190 0.25 -8.00 17.15
CA ASN A 190 -1.15 -8.43 17.09
C ASN A 190 -2.14 -7.25 17.04
N ASN A 191 -1.71 -6.09 16.53
CA ASN A 191 -2.50 -4.87 16.47
C ASN A 191 -1.89 -3.87 15.49
N PHE A 192 -2.74 -3.18 14.71
CA PHE A 192 -2.31 -2.09 13.81
C PHE A 192 -2.48 -0.69 14.41
N GLY A 193 -3.05 -0.53 15.60
CA GLY A 193 -3.35 0.76 16.24
C GLY A 193 -2.75 0.95 17.63
N ASP A 194 -1.95 0.02 18.15
CA ASP A 194 -1.37 0.08 19.51
C ASP A 194 -0.02 0.79 19.51
N ILE A 195 -0.05 2.13 19.51
CA ILE A 195 1.17 2.96 19.57
C ILE A 195 2.01 2.63 20.81
N ALA A 196 1.38 2.37 21.98
CA ALA A 196 2.10 2.07 23.21
C ALA A 196 2.81 0.70 23.13
N GLY A 197 2.13 -0.30 22.54
CA GLY A 197 2.73 -1.61 22.25
C GLY A 197 3.91 -1.52 21.29
N GLY A 198 3.81 -0.70 20.26
CA GLY A 198 4.91 -0.41 19.32
C GLY A 198 6.12 0.20 20.04
N SER A 199 5.89 1.18 20.91
CA SER A 199 6.95 1.79 21.71
C SER A 199 7.62 0.77 22.65
N ALA A 200 6.84 -0.08 23.31
CA ALA A 200 7.36 -1.11 24.20
C ALA A 200 8.22 -2.14 23.45
N ALA A 201 7.76 -2.58 22.27
CA ALA A 201 8.50 -3.51 21.42
C ALA A 201 9.84 -2.91 20.96
N ALA A 202 9.84 -1.67 20.49
CA ALA A 202 11.08 -0.99 20.10
C ALA A 202 12.04 -0.85 21.26
N LYS A 203 11.57 -0.47 22.45
CA LYS A 203 12.40 -0.32 23.65
C LYS A 203 13.03 -1.65 24.10
N ASP A 204 12.29 -2.75 24.02
CA ASP A 204 12.83 -4.08 24.27
C ASP A 204 13.92 -4.44 23.26
N MET A 205 13.69 -4.22 21.97
CA MET A 205 14.69 -4.47 20.93
C MET A 205 15.96 -3.65 21.12
N ILE A 206 15.85 -2.35 21.46
CA ILE A 206 16.98 -1.46 21.74
C ILE A 206 17.76 -1.98 22.96
N THR A 207 17.06 -2.38 24.02
CA THR A 207 17.68 -2.96 25.21
C THR A 207 18.47 -4.24 24.89
N ASN A 208 18.03 -4.99 23.88
CA ASN A 208 18.70 -6.17 23.36
C ASN A 208 19.72 -5.89 22.23
N GLY A 209 20.06 -4.62 22.02
CA GLY A 209 21.17 -4.19 21.18
C GLY A 209 20.78 -3.76 19.76
N ALA A 210 19.51 -3.67 19.40
CA ALA A 210 19.10 -3.19 18.09
C ALA A 210 19.43 -1.70 17.93
N ASP A 211 20.07 -1.35 16.82
CA ASP A 211 20.41 0.02 16.42
C ASP A 211 19.69 0.50 15.13
N VAL A 212 18.94 -0.40 14.49
CA VAL A 212 18.02 -0.13 13.39
C VAL A 212 16.77 -0.94 13.58
N ILE A 213 15.58 -0.33 13.51
CA ILE A 213 14.30 -1.04 13.62
C ILE A 213 13.39 -0.70 12.44
N TYR A 214 12.95 -1.73 11.71
CA TYR A 214 11.92 -1.67 10.69
C TYR A 214 10.56 -2.08 11.26
N HIS A 215 9.50 -1.41 10.85
CA HIS A 215 8.14 -1.84 11.16
C HIS A 215 7.29 -2.02 9.91
N ALA A 216 6.37 -2.98 9.96
CA ALA A 216 5.22 -3.12 9.06
C ALA A 216 3.98 -3.30 9.97
N ALA A 217 3.52 -2.22 10.60
CA ALA A 217 2.58 -2.30 11.72
C ALA A 217 1.55 -1.15 11.77
N GLY A 218 1.34 -0.42 10.66
CA GLY A 218 0.38 0.68 10.62
C GLY A 218 0.62 1.72 11.72
N GLY A 219 -0.44 2.14 12.41
CA GLY A 219 -0.38 3.09 13.52
C GLY A 219 0.47 2.63 14.71
N THR A 220 0.59 1.32 14.96
CA THR A 220 1.52 0.76 15.96
C THR A 220 2.97 1.15 15.64
N GLY A 221 3.32 1.25 14.36
CA GLY A 221 4.63 1.69 13.89
C GLY A 221 5.00 3.13 14.28
N ILE A 222 4.03 3.99 14.51
CA ILE A 222 4.29 5.36 15.04
C ILE A 222 5.02 5.27 16.38
N GLY A 223 4.62 4.32 17.25
CA GLY A 223 5.30 4.07 18.51
C GLY A 223 6.74 3.60 18.34
N VAL A 224 7.00 2.76 17.32
CA VAL A 224 8.35 2.31 16.97
C VAL A 224 9.21 3.50 16.55
N ILE A 225 8.74 4.32 15.58
CA ILE A 225 9.47 5.48 15.07
C ILE A 225 9.77 6.49 16.21
N ASN A 226 8.76 6.81 17.02
CA ASN A 226 8.94 7.74 18.14
C ASN A 226 10.01 7.24 19.14
N THR A 227 10.00 5.95 19.47
CA THR A 227 10.97 5.38 20.38
C THR A 227 12.38 5.37 19.78
N CYS A 228 12.53 5.02 18.51
CA CYS A 228 13.83 5.12 17.82
C CYS A 228 14.37 6.56 17.81
N ASN A 229 13.50 7.55 17.57
CA ASN A 229 13.85 8.96 17.63
C ASN A 229 14.34 9.37 19.03
N ASP A 230 13.61 8.98 20.07
CA ASP A 230 13.93 9.34 21.47
C ASP A 230 15.23 8.71 21.96
N GLU A 231 15.53 7.50 21.49
CA GLU A 231 16.73 6.73 21.86
C GLU A 231 17.91 6.98 20.90
N GLY A 232 17.73 7.77 19.83
CA GLY A 232 18.79 8.19 18.92
C GLY A 232 19.30 7.09 17.99
N ILE A 233 18.44 6.12 17.62
CA ILE A 233 18.74 5.05 16.67
C ILE A 233 17.92 5.19 15.38
N TRP A 234 18.23 4.36 14.37
CA TRP A 234 17.53 4.40 13.10
C TRP A 234 16.18 3.67 13.14
N ALA A 235 15.14 4.33 12.62
CA ALA A 235 13.89 3.70 12.24
C ALA A 235 13.81 3.56 10.72
N ILE A 236 13.11 2.52 10.26
CA ILE A 236 12.69 2.35 8.88
C ILE A 236 11.16 2.32 8.84
N GLY A 237 10.58 3.18 8.00
CA GLY A 237 9.13 3.30 7.82
C GLY A 237 8.57 2.35 6.76
N VAL A 238 7.26 2.40 6.55
CA VAL A 238 6.51 1.54 5.63
C VAL A 238 5.38 2.29 4.92
N ASP A 239 4.92 1.78 3.80
CA ASP A 239 3.83 2.24 2.92
C ASP A 239 4.10 3.58 2.26
N THR A 240 4.37 4.62 3.03
CA THR A 240 4.68 5.97 2.58
C THR A 240 6.05 6.43 3.09
N ASP A 241 6.51 7.59 2.65
CA ASP A 241 7.70 8.21 3.23
C ASP A 241 7.39 8.75 4.63
N GLN A 242 7.78 8.00 5.66
CA GLN A 242 7.54 8.36 7.05
C GLN A 242 8.65 9.22 7.67
N SER A 243 9.61 9.71 6.89
CA SER A 243 10.65 10.62 7.39
C SER A 243 10.11 11.89 8.08
N PRO A 244 8.93 12.46 7.70
CA PRO A 244 8.39 13.59 8.43
C PRO A 244 8.02 13.32 9.90
N LEU A 245 7.87 12.04 10.30
CA LEU A 245 7.58 11.68 11.70
C LEU A 245 8.81 11.84 12.61
N ALA A 246 10.02 11.57 12.07
CA ALA A 246 11.28 11.74 12.78
C ALA A 246 12.40 12.00 11.75
N PRO A 247 12.55 13.25 11.25
CA PRO A 247 13.40 13.56 10.11
C PRO A 247 14.88 13.21 10.29
N ASP A 248 15.36 13.20 11.54
CA ASP A 248 16.75 12.90 11.87
C ASP A 248 16.99 11.41 12.16
N HIS A 249 15.93 10.60 12.32
CA HIS A 249 16.03 9.20 12.74
C HIS A 249 15.25 8.21 11.87
N VAL A 250 14.42 8.64 10.91
CA VAL A 250 13.90 7.75 9.86
C VAL A 250 14.87 7.78 8.70
N ILE A 251 15.66 6.71 8.55
CA ILE A 251 16.69 6.63 7.51
C ILE A 251 16.08 6.49 6.12
N THR A 252 14.96 5.78 5.99
CA THR A 252 14.15 5.57 4.77
C THR A 252 12.83 4.87 5.12
N SER A 253 12.02 4.57 4.09
CA SER A 253 10.80 3.74 4.21
C SER A 253 10.69 2.77 3.04
N ALA A 254 10.11 1.58 3.30
CA ALA A 254 9.67 0.66 2.26
C ALA A 254 8.33 1.14 1.71
N MET A 255 8.34 1.76 0.53
CA MET A 255 7.15 2.30 -0.10
C MET A 255 6.24 1.19 -0.62
N LYS A 256 4.94 1.34 -0.38
CA LYS A 256 3.87 0.53 -0.96
C LYS A 256 2.80 1.47 -1.50
N ARG A 257 2.73 1.60 -2.82
CA ARG A 257 1.99 2.66 -3.50
C ARG A 257 0.48 2.38 -3.56
N VAL A 258 -0.11 2.23 -2.36
CA VAL A 258 -1.56 2.05 -2.19
C VAL A 258 -2.33 3.26 -2.74
N ASP A 259 -1.73 4.46 -2.65
CA ASP A 259 -2.23 5.69 -3.29
C ASP A 259 -2.39 5.52 -4.79
N THR A 260 -1.33 5.08 -5.48
CA THR A 260 -1.33 4.86 -6.93
C THR A 260 -2.34 3.78 -7.32
N ALA A 261 -2.36 2.64 -6.61
CA ALA A 261 -3.30 1.55 -6.90
C ALA A 261 -4.76 2.00 -6.74
N SER A 262 -5.09 2.77 -5.69
CA SER A 262 -6.42 3.33 -5.48
C SER A 262 -6.83 4.33 -6.58
N GLN A 263 -5.88 5.14 -7.05
CA GLN A 263 -6.12 6.06 -8.17
C GLN A 263 -6.33 5.31 -9.48
N ASP A 264 -5.48 4.31 -9.79
CA ASP A 264 -5.51 3.59 -11.05
C ASP A 264 -6.84 2.83 -11.23
N ILE A 265 -7.29 2.12 -10.18
CA ILE A 265 -8.57 1.40 -10.25
C ILE A 265 -9.76 2.35 -10.33
N SER A 266 -9.68 3.54 -9.70
CA SER A 266 -10.71 4.57 -9.79
C SER A 266 -10.77 5.17 -11.20
N LYS A 267 -9.63 5.46 -11.82
CA LYS A 267 -9.52 5.90 -13.22
C LYS A 267 -10.06 4.83 -14.18
N ALA A 268 -9.76 3.55 -13.94
CA ALA A 268 -10.28 2.45 -14.74
C ALA A 268 -11.81 2.36 -14.70
N VAL A 269 -12.45 2.65 -13.55
CA VAL A 269 -13.91 2.75 -13.46
C VAL A 269 -14.44 3.92 -14.28
N LYS A 270 -13.83 5.10 -14.20
CA LYS A 270 -14.21 6.26 -14.98
C LYS A 270 -14.12 6.02 -16.48
N ASP A 271 -13.04 5.38 -16.91
CA ASP A 271 -12.74 5.13 -18.32
C ASP A 271 -13.49 3.91 -18.90
N GLY A 272 -14.25 3.19 -18.06
CA GLY A 272 -14.98 1.98 -18.46
C GLY A 272 -14.06 0.80 -18.78
N THR A 273 -12.82 0.81 -18.27
CA THR A 273 -11.79 -0.24 -18.47
C THR A 273 -11.57 -1.10 -17.21
N PHE A 274 -12.41 -0.94 -16.19
CA PHE A 274 -12.35 -1.75 -14.98
C PHE A 274 -12.34 -3.25 -15.29
N GLN A 275 -11.42 -3.96 -14.68
CA GLN A 275 -11.32 -5.42 -14.76
C GLN A 275 -11.19 -5.98 -13.34
N GLY A 276 -11.95 -7.04 -13.06
CA GLY A 276 -11.76 -7.86 -11.87
C GLY A 276 -10.51 -8.73 -11.97
N GLY A 277 -10.19 -9.43 -10.88
CA GLY A 277 -9.01 -10.29 -10.77
C GLY A 277 -7.80 -9.58 -10.19
N VAL A 278 -6.64 -10.24 -10.27
CA VAL A 278 -5.42 -9.80 -9.59
C VAL A 278 -4.68 -8.73 -10.41
N HIS A 279 -4.39 -7.60 -9.76
CA HIS A 279 -3.54 -6.52 -10.25
C HIS A 279 -2.29 -6.46 -9.38
N MET A 280 -1.12 -6.75 -9.95
CA MET A 280 0.14 -6.80 -9.22
C MET A 280 0.91 -5.47 -9.34
N TYR A 281 1.34 -4.96 -8.20
CA TYR A 281 2.17 -3.76 -8.04
C TYR A 281 3.53 -4.16 -7.47
N ASP A 282 4.59 -3.95 -8.23
CA ASP A 282 5.96 -4.36 -7.90
C ASP A 282 6.99 -3.27 -8.23
N LEU A 283 8.29 -3.58 -8.08
CA LEU A 283 9.38 -2.65 -8.43
C LEU A 283 9.39 -2.27 -9.92
N SER A 284 8.92 -3.16 -10.81
CA SER A 284 8.99 -2.94 -12.26
C SER A 284 7.98 -1.89 -12.74
N ASN A 285 6.85 -1.77 -12.04
CA ASN A 285 5.80 -0.79 -12.36
C ASN A 285 5.71 0.36 -11.33
N GLY A 286 6.65 0.41 -10.36
CA GLY A 286 6.69 1.45 -9.34
C GLY A 286 5.63 1.28 -8.25
N GLY A 287 5.02 0.10 -8.14
CA GLY A 287 4.03 -0.22 -7.11
C GLY A 287 4.63 -0.37 -5.72
N VAL A 288 5.90 -0.71 -5.64
CA VAL A 288 6.72 -0.67 -4.42
C VAL A 288 8.07 -0.04 -4.73
N ASP A 289 8.73 0.55 -3.75
CA ASP A 289 10.07 1.16 -3.92
C ASP A 289 10.74 1.47 -2.58
N LEU A 290 11.94 2.03 -2.63
CA LEU A 290 12.57 2.76 -1.54
C LEU A 290 12.04 4.20 -1.53
N ALA A 291 11.81 4.77 -0.34
CA ALA A 291 11.34 6.15 -0.20
C ALA A 291 12.25 7.17 -0.90
N PRO A 292 11.71 8.32 -1.34
CA PRO A 292 12.50 9.39 -1.93
C PRO A 292 13.47 10.04 -0.93
N THR A 293 13.13 10.08 0.37
CA THR A 293 14.04 10.55 1.41
C THR A 293 15.15 9.55 1.65
N ARG A 294 16.40 9.95 1.30
CA ARG A 294 17.59 9.10 1.28
C ARG A 294 18.84 9.82 1.85
N THR A 295 18.63 10.96 2.49
CA THR A 295 19.72 11.86 2.93
C THR A 295 20.63 11.23 3.98
N HIS A 296 20.13 10.27 4.74
CA HIS A 296 20.89 9.57 5.77
C HIS A 296 21.52 8.24 5.29
N ILE A 297 21.21 7.81 4.06
CA ILE A 297 21.78 6.59 3.50
C ILE A 297 23.17 6.92 2.92
N PRO A 298 24.26 6.23 3.33
CA PRO A 298 25.56 6.40 2.72
C PRO A 298 25.55 6.12 1.20
N GLU A 299 26.31 6.87 0.43
CA GLU A 299 26.27 6.81 -1.03
C GLU A 299 26.63 5.41 -1.59
N ASP A 300 27.59 4.73 -0.96
CA ASP A 300 27.96 3.36 -1.35
C ASP A 300 26.86 2.33 -1.03
N VAL A 301 26.08 2.55 0.05
CA VAL A 301 24.92 1.73 0.39
C VAL A 301 23.79 1.99 -0.61
N LEU A 302 23.52 3.27 -0.93
CA LEU A 302 22.49 3.62 -1.91
C LEU A 302 22.81 2.99 -3.28
N LYS A 303 24.06 2.99 -3.70
CA LYS A 303 24.49 2.32 -4.94
C LYS A 303 24.20 0.81 -4.92
N LYS A 304 24.48 0.12 -3.81
CA LYS A 304 24.17 -1.31 -3.67
C LYS A 304 22.66 -1.57 -3.75
N VAL A 305 21.84 -0.71 -3.13
CA VAL A 305 20.37 -0.80 -3.18
C VAL A 305 19.85 -0.62 -4.60
N GLU A 306 20.36 0.37 -5.36
CA GLU A 306 19.95 0.58 -6.76
C GLU A 306 20.40 -0.58 -7.67
N GLU A 307 21.60 -1.15 -7.45
CA GLU A 307 22.06 -2.35 -8.16
C GLU A 307 21.14 -3.55 -7.85
N ALA A 308 20.75 -3.76 -6.59
CA ALA A 308 19.82 -4.81 -6.18
C ALA A 308 18.42 -4.61 -6.77
N LYS A 309 17.89 -3.37 -6.74
CA LYS A 309 16.63 -3.03 -7.40
C LYS A 309 16.65 -3.38 -8.88
N ALA A 310 17.69 -2.99 -9.60
CA ALA A 310 17.84 -3.32 -11.01
C ALA A 310 17.92 -4.84 -11.26
N ALA A 311 18.59 -5.58 -10.37
CA ALA A 311 18.73 -7.02 -10.46
C ALA A 311 17.39 -7.76 -10.19
N ILE A 312 16.58 -7.26 -9.25
CA ILE A 312 15.23 -7.79 -8.98
C ILE A 312 14.32 -7.54 -10.20
N ILE A 313 14.29 -6.31 -10.73
CA ILE A 313 13.51 -5.96 -11.93
C ILE A 313 13.93 -6.82 -13.14
N ALA A 314 15.22 -7.09 -13.29
CA ALA A 314 15.73 -7.95 -14.35
C ALA A 314 15.50 -9.47 -14.11
N GLY A 315 14.98 -9.86 -12.93
CA GLY A 315 14.76 -11.26 -12.56
C GLY A 315 16.04 -12.05 -12.28
N THR A 316 17.19 -11.37 -12.10
CA THR A 316 18.49 -12.01 -11.77
C THR A 316 18.67 -12.21 -10.26
N VAL A 317 17.90 -11.49 -9.46
CA VAL A 317 17.74 -11.69 -8.02
C VAL A 317 16.26 -11.94 -7.75
N THR A 318 15.94 -13.04 -7.09
CA THR A 318 14.59 -13.36 -6.63
C THR A 318 14.56 -13.17 -5.12
N VAL A 319 13.67 -12.30 -4.64
CA VAL A 319 13.43 -12.13 -3.20
C VAL A 319 12.56 -13.29 -2.72
N PRO A 320 12.91 -13.97 -1.61
CA PRO A 320 12.07 -15.00 -1.01
C PRO A 320 10.65 -14.50 -0.72
N THR A 321 9.66 -15.37 -0.94
CA THR A 321 8.25 -15.08 -0.68
C THR A 321 7.61 -16.06 0.31
N THR A 322 8.34 -17.06 0.73
CA THR A 322 7.86 -18.09 1.66
C THR A 322 8.77 -18.22 2.88
N VAL A 323 8.19 -18.66 3.99
CA VAL A 323 8.93 -18.94 5.23
C VAL A 323 10.00 -20.02 4.98
N ALA A 324 9.71 -21.00 4.11
CA ALA A 324 10.66 -22.07 3.79
C ALA A 324 11.93 -21.55 3.10
N GLU A 325 11.83 -20.48 2.31
CA GLU A 325 12.95 -19.82 1.64
C GLU A 325 13.72 -18.86 2.55
N CYS A 326 13.09 -18.41 3.65
CA CYS A 326 13.69 -17.52 4.66
C CYS A 326 13.56 -18.14 6.07
N PRO A 327 14.32 -19.18 6.43
CA PRO A 327 14.20 -19.84 7.74
C PRO A 327 14.52 -18.94 8.95
N ALA A 328 15.14 -17.78 8.72
CA ALA A 328 15.40 -16.79 9.75
C ALA A 328 14.15 -15.99 10.13
N PHE A 329 13.08 -16.01 9.32
CA PHE A 329 11.79 -15.41 9.65
C PHE A 329 11.00 -16.37 10.57
N THR A 330 10.56 -15.88 11.74
CA THR A 330 9.98 -16.73 12.81
C THR A 330 8.58 -16.31 13.28
N LEU A 331 7.99 -15.26 12.69
CA LEU A 331 6.67 -14.75 13.08
C LEU A 331 5.49 -15.40 12.34
N ALA A 332 5.74 -16.29 11.41
CA ALA A 332 4.69 -17.10 10.80
C ALA A 332 4.02 -17.95 11.89
N GLY A 333 2.71 -17.81 12.05
CA GLY A 333 1.91 -18.50 13.06
C GLY A 333 1.87 -20.02 12.91
#